data_d2d8c1e2bb1f8b17b76a6fd6a3ffd063
#
_entry.id   d2d8c1e2bb1f8b17b76a6fd6a3ffd063
#
_cell.length_a   1.000
_cell.length_b   1.000
_cell.length_c   1.000
_cell.angle_alpha   90.00
_cell.angle_beta   90.00
_cell.angle_gamma   90.00
#
_symmetry.space_group_name_H-M   'P 1'
#
loop_
_entity.id
_entity.type
_entity.pdbx_description
1 polymer ?
#
loop_
_entity_poly.entity_id
_entity_poly.type
_entity_poly.pdbx_seq_one_letter_code
_entity_poly.pdbx_strand_id
1 'polypeptide(L)'
;MKLEKVAVLGAGAVGAYVLWGLSEKPGIRLGVVAEGERARRLQNGIGINGKVYHPEVWIPEEAHGADLLIVALKYGALPGALDSIRKVVGEHTIVMSLMNGVDSEEILAAEVGADHLLYSLIKVVSHKEADGFRFDPDTTLGICLLYTSP
;
A
#
# COMPACT_ATOMS: atom_id res chain seq x y z
N MET A 1 -0.10 -15.27 -12.77
CA MET A 1 -1.11 -14.78 -11.81
C MET A 1 -1.65 -13.45 -12.26
N LYS A 2 -2.94 -13.28 -12.20
CA LYS A 2 -3.57 -12.01 -12.55
C LYS A 2 -3.91 -11.24 -11.28
N LEU A 3 -3.44 -10.00 -11.18
CA LEU A 3 -3.72 -9.16 -10.03
C LEU A 3 -5.06 -8.45 -10.23
N GLU A 4 -6.07 -8.87 -9.48
CA GLU A 4 -7.41 -8.29 -9.56
C GLU A 4 -7.78 -7.50 -8.30
N LYS A 5 -7.38 -7.99 -7.13
CA LYS A 5 -7.68 -7.35 -5.85
C LYS A 5 -6.38 -6.88 -5.20
N VAL A 6 -6.23 -5.57 -5.07
CA VAL A 6 -5.03 -4.94 -4.49
C VAL A 6 -5.42 -4.17 -3.24
N ALA A 7 -4.76 -4.48 -2.15
CA ALA A 7 -4.96 -3.78 -0.88
C ALA A 7 -3.73 -2.92 -0.57
N VAL A 8 -3.96 -1.71 -0.10
CA VAL A 8 -2.89 -0.78 0.30
C VAL A 8 -3.05 -0.49 1.78
N LEU A 9 -2.00 -0.74 2.54
CA LEU A 9 -1.98 -0.43 3.96
C LEU A 9 -1.10 0.80 4.17
N GLY A 10 -1.73 1.89 4.54
CA GLY A 10 -1.10 3.18 4.72
C GLY A 10 -1.44 4.15 3.59
N ALA A 11 -1.91 5.34 3.94
CA ALA A 11 -2.32 6.37 3.00
C ALA A 11 -1.53 7.67 3.19
N GLY A 12 -0.26 7.56 3.57
CA GLY A 12 0.67 8.68 3.57
C GLY A 12 1.17 8.96 2.15
N ALA A 13 2.30 9.61 2.00
CA ALA A 13 2.80 10.03 0.68
C ALA A 13 2.99 8.86 -0.29
N VAL A 14 3.62 7.79 0.16
CA VAL A 14 3.88 6.62 -0.70
C VAL A 14 2.58 5.89 -1.04
N GLY A 15 1.71 5.69 -0.05
CA GLY A 15 0.40 5.07 -0.28
C GLY A 15 -0.45 5.88 -1.23
N ALA A 16 -0.44 7.20 -1.11
CA ALA A 16 -1.15 8.10 -2.02
C ALA A 16 -0.61 7.98 -3.46
N TYR A 17 0.70 7.85 -3.63
CA TYR A 17 1.29 7.64 -4.94
C TYR A 17 0.78 6.35 -5.59
N VAL A 18 0.72 5.26 -4.82
CA VAL A 18 0.22 3.98 -5.31
C VAL A 18 -1.25 4.09 -5.70
N LEU A 19 -2.06 4.73 -4.87
CA LEU A 19 -3.47 4.95 -5.15
C LEU A 19 -3.65 5.77 -6.42
N TRP A 20 -2.85 6.81 -6.59
CA TRP A 20 -2.89 7.63 -7.79
C TRP A 20 -2.55 6.82 -9.05
N GLY A 21 -1.52 6.01 -8.98
CA GLY A 21 -1.09 5.21 -10.13
C GLY A 21 -2.05 4.08 -10.51
N LEU A 22 -2.74 3.49 -9.52
CA LEU A 22 -3.59 2.33 -9.75
C LEU A 22 -5.08 2.66 -9.86
N SER A 23 -5.51 3.83 -9.42
CA SER A 23 -6.94 4.17 -9.35
C SER A 23 -7.64 4.16 -10.71
N GLU A 24 -6.91 4.38 -11.77
CA GLU A 24 -7.47 4.42 -13.13
C GLU A 24 -7.16 3.16 -13.94
N LYS A 25 -6.54 2.15 -13.34
CA LYS A 25 -6.22 0.90 -14.04
C LYS A 25 -7.47 0.01 -14.12
N PRO A 26 -7.92 -0.34 -15.33
CA PRO A 26 -9.08 -1.21 -15.47
C PRO A 26 -8.75 -2.62 -14.99
N GLY A 27 -9.74 -3.31 -14.46
CA GLY A 27 -9.59 -4.69 -14.01
C GLY A 27 -8.97 -4.86 -12.63
N ILE A 28 -8.58 -3.76 -11.96
CA ILE A 28 -8.04 -3.80 -10.61
C ILE A 28 -9.06 -3.22 -9.63
N ARG A 29 -9.42 -4.03 -8.64
CA ARG A 29 -10.20 -3.56 -7.50
C ARG A 29 -9.22 -3.14 -6.41
N LEU A 30 -9.19 -1.85 -6.12
CA LEU A 30 -8.24 -1.25 -5.22
C LEU A 30 -8.92 -0.79 -3.94
N GLY A 31 -8.39 -1.15 -2.80
CA GLY A 31 -8.90 -0.69 -1.51
C GLY A 31 -7.79 -0.32 -0.54
N VAL A 32 -8.09 0.59 0.37
CA VAL A 32 -7.18 0.98 1.44
C VAL A 32 -7.61 0.25 2.70
N VAL A 33 -6.67 -0.42 3.35
CA VAL A 33 -6.94 -1.13 4.59
C VAL A 33 -6.88 -0.13 5.75
N ALA A 34 -7.99 0.05 6.44
CA ALA A 34 -8.06 0.97 7.58
C ALA A 34 -9.23 0.61 8.50
N GLU A 35 -9.14 1.04 9.75
CA GLU A 35 -10.19 0.85 10.73
C GLU A 35 -10.39 2.15 11.51
N GLY A 36 -11.57 2.30 12.13
CA GLY A 36 -11.87 3.40 13.05
C GLY A 36 -11.77 4.79 12.43
N GLU A 37 -11.10 5.69 13.11
CA GLU A 37 -10.95 7.08 12.67
C GLU A 37 -10.25 7.23 11.32
N ARG A 38 -9.26 6.38 11.05
CA ARG A 38 -8.58 6.38 9.76
C ARG A 38 -9.54 6.06 8.63
N ALA A 39 -10.38 5.06 8.83
CA ALA A 39 -11.37 4.67 7.83
C ALA A 39 -12.34 5.83 7.56
N ARG A 40 -12.79 6.50 8.61
CA ARG A 40 -13.68 7.66 8.46
C ARG A 40 -13.03 8.79 7.66
N ARG A 41 -11.77 9.10 7.97
CA ARG A 41 -11.05 10.16 7.24
C ARG A 41 -10.87 9.83 5.78
N LEU A 42 -10.60 8.56 5.47
CA LEU A 42 -10.42 8.11 4.10
C LEU A 42 -11.72 8.16 3.28
N GLN A 43 -12.86 7.98 3.93
CA GLN A 43 -14.15 8.11 3.25
C GLN A 43 -14.41 9.51 2.72
N ASN A 44 -13.77 10.53 3.30
CA ASN A 44 -13.84 11.89 2.78
C ASN A 44 -12.97 12.12 1.54
N GLY A 45 -12.18 11.13 1.18
CA GLY A 45 -11.32 11.17 0.01
C GLY A 45 -9.88 11.58 0.31
N ILE A 46 -9.03 11.40 -0.68
CA ILE A 46 -7.62 11.77 -0.62
C ILE A 46 -7.33 12.73 -1.76
N GLY A 47 -6.79 13.91 -1.42
CA GLY A 47 -6.39 14.88 -2.44
C GLY A 47 -5.03 14.52 -3.04
N ILE A 48 -4.98 14.39 -4.36
CA ILE A 48 -3.75 14.11 -5.09
C ILE A 48 -3.74 14.97 -6.35
N ASN A 49 -2.71 15.79 -6.49
CA ASN A 49 -2.55 16.71 -7.63
C ASN A 49 -3.80 17.57 -7.89
N GLY A 50 -4.42 18.05 -6.82
CA GLY A 50 -5.60 18.92 -6.91
C GLY A 50 -6.93 18.23 -7.18
N LYS A 51 -6.93 16.89 -7.28
CA LYS A 51 -8.12 16.09 -7.48
C LYS A 51 -8.37 15.23 -6.26
N VAL A 52 -9.64 15.08 -5.86
CA VAL A 52 -9.99 14.22 -4.73
C VAL A 52 -10.36 12.84 -5.23
N TYR A 53 -9.67 11.83 -4.69
CA TYR A 53 -9.93 10.43 -5.01
C TYR A 53 -10.64 9.77 -3.84
N HIS A 54 -11.59 8.90 -4.14
CA HIS A 54 -12.38 8.18 -3.14
C HIS A 54 -12.15 6.67 -3.28
N PRO A 55 -11.03 6.14 -2.76
CA PRO A 55 -10.79 4.71 -2.83
C PRO A 55 -11.76 3.94 -1.94
N GLU A 56 -11.97 2.66 -2.23
CA GLU A 56 -12.69 1.80 -1.31
C GLU A 56 -11.86 1.70 -0.03
N VAL A 57 -12.52 1.61 1.11
CA VAL A 57 -11.87 1.43 2.40
C VAL A 57 -12.30 0.08 2.95
N TRP A 58 -11.33 -0.78 3.24
CA TRP A 58 -11.60 -2.13 3.73
C TRP A 58 -11.04 -2.32 5.13
N ILE A 59 -11.83 -2.96 5.99
CA ILE A 59 -11.27 -3.51 7.22
C ILE A 59 -10.40 -4.72 6.83
N PRO A 60 -9.45 -5.15 7.68
CA PRO A 60 -8.56 -6.27 7.30
C PRO A 60 -9.30 -7.52 6.86
N GLU A 61 -10.43 -7.84 7.47
CA GLU A 61 -11.21 -9.03 7.11
C GLU A 61 -11.79 -8.93 5.70
N GLU A 62 -12.18 -7.72 5.26
CA GLU A 62 -12.68 -7.50 3.91
C GLU A 62 -11.56 -7.59 2.87
N ALA A 63 -10.35 -7.24 3.27
CA ALA A 63 -9.18 -7.29 2.39
C ALA A 63 -8.56 -8.68 2.31
N HIS A 64 -8.98 -9.62 3.15
CA HIS A 64 -8.39 -10.95 3.21
C HIS A 64 -8.36 -11.63 1.83
N GLY A 65 -7.24 -12.23 1.51
CA GLY A 65 -7.07 -12.93 0.25
C GLY A 65 -6.77 -12.02 -0.94
N ALA A 66 -6.40 -10.76 -0.68
CA ALA A 66 -5.97 -9.87 -1.75
C ALA A 66 -4.82 -10.52 -2.56
N ASP A 67 -4.78 -10.26 -3.84
CA ASP A 67 -3.71 -10.78 -4.69
C ASP A 67 -2.39 -10.10 -4.37
N LEU A 68 -2.44 -8.80 -4.05
CA LEU A 68 -1.29 -8.00 -3.68
C LEU A 68 -1.63 -7.12 -2.48
N LEU A 69 -0.80 -7.17 -1.45
CA LEU A 69 -0.85 -6.23 -0.34
C LEU A 69 0.37 -5.32 -0.41
N ILE A 70 0.14 -4.04 -0.54
CA ILE A 70 1.20 -3.03 -0.56
C ILE A 70 1.27 -2.37 0.81
N VAL A 71 2.39 -2.54 1.49
CA VAL A 71 2.61 -1.95 2.82
C VAL A 71 3.39 -0.65 2.66
N ALA A 72 2.73 0.47 2.92
CA ALA A 72 3.28 1.82 2.73
C ALA A 72 3.12 2.66 4.00
N LEU A 73 3.46 2.06 5.13
CA LEU A 73 3.37 2.71 6.43
C LEU A 73 4.68 3.42 6.77
N LYS A 74 4.64 4.31 7.75
CA LYS A 74 5.87 4.78 8.38
C LYS A 74 6.44 3.63 9.20
N TYR A 75 7.77 3.56 9.29
CA TYR A 75 8.45 2.46 9.97
C TYR A 75 7.93 2.23 11.40
N GLY A 76 7.75 3.31 12.16
CA GLY A 76 7.24 3.20 13.53
C GLY A 76 5.82 2.68 13.66
N ALA A 77 5.05 2.66 12.58
CA ALA A 77 3.68 2.15 12.58
C ALA A 77 3.62 0.65 12.28
N LEU A 78 4.71 0.06 11.79
CA LEU A 78 4.72 -1.34 11.35
C LEU A 78 4.40 -2.33 12.46
N PRO A 79 5.01 -2.26 13.67
CA PRO A 79 4.70 -3.22 14.72
C PRO A 79 3.21 -3.28 15.09
N GLY A 80 2.55 -2.12 15.13
CA GLY A 80 1.12 -2.07 15.44
C GLY A 80 0.21 -2.53 14.31
N ALA A 81 0.76 -2.69 13.11
CA ALA A 81 -0.01 -3.10 11.95
C ALA A 81 0.14 -4.59 11.61
N LEU A 82 1.02 -5.31 12.28
CA LEU A 82 1.30 -6.71 11.94
C LEU A 82 0.08 -7.62 12.05
N ASP A 83 -0.79 -7.37 13.02
CA ASP A 83 -2.02 -8.14 13.17
C ASP A 83 -2.95 -7.95 11.97
N SER A 84 -3.11 -6.71 11.51
CA SER A 84 -3.89 -6.42 10.32
C SER A 84 -3.28 -7.07 9.07
N ILE A 85 -1.97 -7.03 8.94
CA ILE A 85 -1.25 -7.65 7.83
C ILE A 85 -1.52 -9.15 7.79
N ARG A 86 -1.44 -9.83 8.94
CA ARG A 86 -1.75 -11.26 9.02
C ARG A 86 -3.17 -11.57 8.58
N LYS A 87 -4.12 -10.70 8.92
CA LYS A 87 -5.53 -10.90 8.55
C LYS A 87 -5.75 -10.74 7.05
N VAL A 88 -4.99 -9.89 6.39
CA VAL A 88 -5.12 -9.64 4.95
C VAL A 88 -4.47 -10.74 4.12
N VAL A 89 -3.34 -11.27 4.58
CA VAL A 89 -2.57 -12.25 3.81
C VAL A 89 -3.28 -13.59 3.74
N GLY A 90 -3.65 -13.99 2.55
CA GLY A 90 -4.18 -15.31 2.27
C GLY A 90 -3.11 -16.19 1.63
N GLU A 91 -3.50 -17.36 1.17
CA GLU A 91 -2.56 -18.36 0.65
C GLU A 91 -1.74 -17.85 -0.54
N HIS A 92 -2.35 -17.05 -1.41
CA HIS A 92 -1.71 -16.58 -2.63
C HIS A 92 -1.32 -15.10 -2.61
N THR A 93 -1.47 -14.44 -1.46
CA THR A 93 -1.19 -13.01 -1.37
C THR A 93 0.30 -12.74 -1.52
N ILE A 94 0.64 -11.79 -2.40
CA ILE A 94 2.00 -11.27 -2.50
C ILE A 94 2.06 -10.00 -1.65
N VAL A 95 3.07 -9.86 -0.81
CA VAL A 95 3.28 -8.69 0.04
C VAL A 95 4.45 -7.88 -0.49
N MET A 96 4.21 -6.62 -0.81
CA MET A 96 5.24 -5.71 -1.26
C MET A 96 5.41 -4.60 -0.25
N SER A 97 6.62 -4.42 0.29
CA SER A 97 6.90 -3.32 1.18
C SER A 97 7.46 -2.14 0.40
N LEU A 98 6.83 -1.00 0.53
CA LEU A 98 7.31 0.27 -0.02
C LEU A 98 7.79 1.20 1.08
N MET A 99 8.22 0.62 2.19
CA MET A 99 8.76 1.38 3.32
C MET A 99 10.26 1.56 3.13
N ASN A 100 10.78 2.68 3.63
CA ASN A 100 12.21 2.92 3.59
C ASN A 100 12.92 2.02 4.62
N GLY A 101 14.03 1.42 4.23
CA GLY A 101 14.84 0.56 5.09
C GLY A 101 14.59 -0.92 4.85
N VAL A 102 15.65 -1.72 5.05
CA VAL A 102 15.61 -3.16 4.80
C VAL A 102 14.92 -3.94 5.91
N ASP A 103 14.86 -3.37 7.11
CA ASP A 103 14.31 -4.07 8.28
C ASP A 103 12.83 -4.40 8.13
N SER A 104 12.07 -3.58 7.40
CA SER A 104 10.64 -3.82 7.22
C SER A 104 10.36 -5.15 6.52
N GLU A 105 11.18 -5.47 5.54
CA GLU A 105 11.02 -6.73 4.79
C GLU A 105 11.34 -7.95 5.64
N GLU A 106 12.35 -7.83 6.51
CA GLU A 106 12.67 -8.89 7.46
C GLU A 106 11.56 -9.10 8.49
N ILE A 107 10.99 -8.00 9.00
CA ILE A 107 9.88 -8.07 9.95
C ILE A 107 8.66 -8.72 9.28
N LEU A 108 8.34 -8.33 8.07
CA LEU A 108 7.23 -8.89 7.33
C LEU A 108 7.44 -10.37 7.01
N ALA A 109 8.65 -10.75 6.61
CA ALA A 109 8.98 -12.14 6.32
C ALA A 109 8.82 -13.02 7.56
N ALA A 110 9.20 -12.52 8.73
CA ALA A 110 9.01 -13.24 9.99
C ALA A 110 7.54 -13.41 10.36
N GLU A 111 6.70 -12.45 9.96
CA GLU A 111 5.28 -12.47 10.33
C GLU A 111 4.41 -13.30 9.40
N VAL A 112 4.64 -13.19 8.09
CA VAL A 112 3.77 -13.82 7.09
C VAL A 112 4.44 -14.92 6.28
N GLY A 113 5.75 -15.07 6.43
CA GLY A 113 6.53 -16.03 5.65
C GLY A 113 7.23 -15.37 4.46
N ALA A 114 8.50 -15.72 4.26
CA ALA A 114 9.31 -15.15 3.19
C ALA A 114 8.74 -15.44 1.79
N ASP A 115 8.01 -16.53 1.65
CA ASP A 115 7.43 -16.92 0.37
C ASP A 115 6.41 -15.91 -0.17
N HIS A 116 5.83 -15.10 0.71
CA HIS A 116 4.86 -14.08 0.31
C HIS A 116 5.51 -12.77 -0.09
N LEU A 117 6.79 -12.56 0.23
CA LEU A 117 7.42 -11.26 0.06
C LEU A 117 7.96 -11.04 -1.34
N LEU A 118 7.69 -9.84 -1.84
CA LEU A 118 8.31 -9.32 -3.05
C LEU A 118 9.20 -8.13 -2.64
N TYR A 119 10.49 -8.25 -2.82
CA TYR A 119 11.43 -7.21 -2.42
C TYR A 119 11.45 -6.10 -3.47
N SER A 120 11.28 -4.88 -3.01
CA SER A 120 11.14 -3.73 -3.90
C SER A 120 11.80 -2.48 -3.34
N LEU A 121 12.05 -1.53 -4.23
CA LEU A 121 12.53 -0.21 -3.88
C LEU A 121 11.62 0.81 -4.55
N ILE A 122 11.21 1.83 -3.81
CA ILE A 122 10.41 2.90 -4.37
C ILE A 122 11.19 4.21 -4.31
N LYS A 123 11.06 5.01 -5.35
CA LYS A 123 11.62 6.34 -5.40
C LYS A 123 10.54 7.30 -5.88
N VAL A 124 10.10 8.17 -4.97
CA VAL A 124 9.02 9.10 -5.22
C VAL A 124 9.36 10.44 -4.61
N VAL A 125 9.12 11.50 -5.34
CA VAL A 125 9.16 12.85 -4.81
C VAL A 125 7.72 13.32 -4.66
N SER A 126 7.32 13.61 -3.43
CA SER A 126 5.98 14.11 -3.14
C SER A 126 6.04 15.33 -2.24
N HIS A 127 5.05 16.17 -2.37
CA HIS A 127 4.87 17.32 -1.48
C HIS A 127 3.52 17.20 -0.81
N LYS A 128 3.51 17.33 0.52
CA LYS A 128 2.26 17.35 1.27
C LYS A 128 1.74 18.78 1.29
N GLU A 129 0.52 18.96 0.81
CA GLU A 129 -0.16 20.25 0.79
C GLU A 129 -1.37 20.22 1.72
N ALA A 130 -1.99 21.37 1.98
CA ALA A 130 -3.15 21.47 2.87
C ALA A 130 -4.33 20.60 2.39
N ASP A 131 -4.47 20.44 1.08
CA ASP A 131 -5.57 19.69 0.46
C ASP A 131 -5.16 18.27 0.02
N GLY A 132 -3.96 17.82 0.34
CA GLY A 132 -3.52 16.47 0.01
C GLY A 132 -2.06 16.38 -0.41
N PHE A 133 -1.79 15.54 -1.41
CA PHE A 133 -0.44 15.28 -1.88
C PHE A 133 -0.28 15.75 -3.33
N ARG A 134 0.95 16.11 -3.67
CA ARG A 134 1.30 16.49 -5.04
C ARG A 134 2.51 15.70 -5.50
N PHE A 135 2.40 15.10 -6.67
CA PHE A 135 3.48 14.36 -7.30
C PHE A 135 3.79 14.99 -8.66
N ASP A 136 5.06 15.06 -9.02
CA ASP A 136 5.46 15.52 -10.34
C ASP A 136 5.58 14.30 -11.26
N PRO A 137 4.74 14.16 -12.28
CA PRO A 137 4.78 13.01 -13.18
C PRO A 137 6.07 12.93 -14.01
N ASP A 138 6.79 14.05 -14.14
CA ASP A 138 8.00 14.06 -14.96
C ASP A 138 9.27 13.64 -14.20
N THR A 139 9.21 13.61 -12.87
CA THR A 139 10.37 13.32 -12.04
C THR A 139 10.40 11.93 -11.44
N THR A 140 9.68 11.04 -11.81
CA THR A 140 9.80 9.80 -11.33
C THR A 140 9.67 8.84 -11.73
N LEU A 141 9.54 7.99 -11.21
CA LEU A 141 10.12 7.28 -10.87
C LEU A 141 9.66 5.94 -10.67
N GLY A 142 8.77 5.58 -10.04
CA GLY A 142 8.21 4.27 -9.97
C GLY A 142 8.81 3.33 -8.94
N ILE A 143 8.48 2.07 -9.09
CA ILE A 143 8.85 1.02 -8.17
C ILE A 143 9.81 0.08 -8.88
N CYS A 144 10.95 -0.17 -8.25
CA CYS A 144 11.94 -1.11 -8.79
C CYS A 144 11.86 -2.41 -8.01
N LEU A 145 11.65 -3.51 -8.70
CA LEU A 145 11.66 -4.82 -8.08
C LEU A 145 13.11 -5.29 -7.98
N LEU A 146 13.52 -5.65 -6.78
CA LEU A 146 14.87 -6.14 -6.55
C LEU A 146 14.94 -7.64 -6.80
N TYR A 147 14.07 -8.39 -6.15
CA TYR A 147 13.96 -9.83 -6.37
C TYR A 147 12.74 -10.39 -5.63
N THR A 148 12.32 -11.59 -5.99
CA THR A 148 11.29 -12.30 -5.25
C THR A 148 11.97 -13.31 -4.33
N SER A 149 11.35 -13.55 -3.16
CA SER A 149 11.82 -14.57 -2.26
C SER A 149 11.56 -15.95 -2.86
N PRO A 150 12.50 -16.86 -2.76
CA PRO A 150 12.32 -18.21 -3.28
C PRO A 150 11.26 -19.01 -2.51
#